data_1e2fe83fe1ccdb9f4395599ab3b196e6
#
_entry.id   1e2fe83fe1ccdb9f4395599ab3b196e6
#
_cell.length_a   1.000
_cell.length_b   1.000
_cell.length_c   1.000
_cell.angle_alpha   90.00
_cell.angle_beta   90.00
_cell.angle_gamma   90.00
#
_symmetry.space_group_name_H-M   'P 1'
#
loop_
_entity.id
_entity.type
_entity.pdbx_description
1 polymer ?
#
loop_
_entity_poly.entity_id
_entity_poly.type
_entity_poly.pdbx_seq_one_letter_code
_entity_poly.pdbx_strand_id
1 'polypeptide(L)'
;MNRLHVLATGPLVTVQDRGRPGLAHLGVARAGALDAPAAALANRLVGNAPDAAVLEVVLGGLEVRAEAGCWVAVTGAGRAYAGAEWLPAGASLRIGIPATGVCGYLAIAGGIAVPPVLGSRSTDTLAWIGPARVEPGAVLPVGKPNGRPRALDTPRPPRPGPLRVHVGPRADWFADDALERLCATPYVVAADSNRIGLRLDGPALVRRREGELPSEGMVLGAVQVPPSGVPIVFLADHPPTGGYPVLAVVDEADLWQCAQLRPGEEVRFTRSPRGAR
;
A
#
# COMPACT_ATOMS: atom_id res chain seq x y z
N MET A 1 -22.05 15.87 -12.93
CA MET A 1 -21.11 14.93 -12.30
C MET A 1 -20.24 15.75 -11.37
N ASN A 2 -20.08 15.41 -10.10
CA ASN A 2 -19.24 16.18 -9.19
C ASN A 2 -17.76 16.03 -9.59
N ARG A 3 -16.94 17.01 -9.29
CA ARG A 3 -15.50 16.99 -9.59
C ARG A 3 -14.71 17.44 -8.36
N LEU A 4 -13.51 16.91 -8.25
CA LEU A 4 -12.54 17.29 -7.25
C LEU A 4 -11.36 17.97 -7.94
N HIS A 5 -11.10 19.24 -7.61
CA HIS A 5 -9.97 19.99 -8.13
C HIS A 5 -8.78 19.80 -7.20
N VAL A 6 -7.63 19.37 -7.73
CA VAL A 6 -6.40 19.19 -6.96
C VAL A 6 -5.62 20.50 -6.97
N LEU A 7 -5.43 21.11 -5.80
CA LEU A 7 -4.76 22.41 -5.66
C LEU A 7 -3.27 22.24 -5.34
N ALA A 8 -2.93 21.22 -4.55
CA ALA A 8 -1.55 20.88 -4.19
C ALA A 8 -1.43 19.38 -3.98
N THR A 9 -0.23 18.83 -4.15
CA THR A 9 0.13 17.46 -3.84
C THR A 9 1.44 17.41 -3.04
N GLY A 10 1.59 16.34 -2.24
CA GLY A 10 2.87 15.99 -1.63
C GLY A 10 3.76 15.19 -2.59
N PRO A 11 4.67 14.38 -2.04
CA PRO A 11 5.64 13.61 -2.85
C PRO A 11 4.99 12.70 -3.87
N LEU A 12 3.88 12.03 -3.51
CA LEU A 12 3.15 11.14 -4.41
C LEU A 12 1.67 11.06 -4.01
N VAL A 13 0.79 11.26 -4.99
CA VAL A 13 -0.65 11.01 -4.88
C VAL A 13 -1.08 10.15 -6.06
N THR A 14 -1.75 9.04 -5.77
CA THR A 14 -2.24 8.10 -6.80
C THR A 14 -3.69 7.72 -6.53
N VAL A 15 -4.40 7.33 -7.59
CA VAL A 15 -5.71 6.70 -7.45
C VAL A 15 -5.48 5.22 -7.17
N GLN A 16 -6.13 4.68 -6.13
CA GLN A 16 -5.99 3.28 -5.75
C GLN A 16 -7.36 2.68 -5.41
N ASP A 17 -7.59 1.46 -5.88
CA ASP A 17 -8.69 0.58 -5.49
C ASP A 17 -8.13 -0.75 -4.96
N ARG A 18 -8.81 -1.87 -5.14
CA ARG A 18 -8.28 -3.20 -4.78
C ARG A 18 -7.17 -3.73 -5.69
N GLY A 19 -6.84 -2.99 -6.76
CA GLY A 19 -5.90 -3.42 -7.78
C GLY A 19 -6.51 -4.39 -8.80
N ARG A 20 -5.62 -5.04 -9.59
CA ARG A 20 -5.97 -5.94 -10.69
C ARG A 20 -5.37 -7.34 -10.51
N PRO A 21 -5.86 -8.13 -9.53
CA PRO A 21 -5.37 -9.49 -9.30
C PRO A 21 -5.62 -10.41 -10.51
N GLY A 22 -4.78 -11.43 -10.67
CA GLY A 22 -4.94 -12.45 -11.71
C GLY A 22 -4.30 -12.13 -13.06
N LEU A 23 -3.64 -10.97 -13.21
CA LEU A 23 -3.04 -10.55 -14.49
C LEU A 23 -1.51 -10.75 -14.54
N ALA A 24 -0.93 -11.43 -13.56
CA ALA A 24 0.52 -11.71 -13.52
C ALA A 24 1.02 -12.44 -14.77
N HIS A 25 0.20 -13.32 -15.35
CA HIS A 25 0.50 -14.05 -16.59
C HIS A 25 0.64 -13.13 -17.83
N LEU A 26 0.16 -11.90 -17.75
CA LEU A 26 0.35 -10.85 -18.76
C LEU A 26 1.51 -9.91 -18.43
N GLY A 27 2.27 -10.18 -17.37
CA GLY A 27 3.34 -9.29 -16.91
C GLY A 27 2.83 -8.03 -16.19
N VAL A 28 1.56 -8.01 -15.75
CA VAL A 28 0.93 -6.84 -15.13
C VAL A 28 0.94 -6.97 -13.61
N ALA A 29 1.53 -5.96 -12.93
CA ALA A 29 1.52 -5.88 -11.48
C ALA A 29 0.10 -5.76 -10.91
N ARG A 30 -0.10 -6.27 -9.68
CA ARG A 30 -1.39 -6.21 -9.01
C ARG A 30 -1.84 -4.77 -8.75
N ALA A 31 -0.91 -3.89 -8.32
CA ALA A 31 -1.22 -2.56 -7.80
C ALA A 31 -2.26 -2.59 -6.65
N GLY A 32 -2.95 -1.47 -6.40
CA GLY A 32 -3.93 -1.36 -5.32
C GLY A 32 -3.39 -0.62 -4.11
N ALA A 33 -4.29 -0.27 -3.17
CA ALA A 33 -3.94 0.41 -1.94
C ALA A 33 -2.94 -0.40 -1.10
N LEU A 34 -1.84 0.22 -0.67
CA LEU A 34 -0.81 -0.44 0.16
C LEU A 34 -1.34 -0.81 1.55
N ASP A 35 -2.08 0.12 2.20
CA ASP A 35 -2.84 -0.15 3.42
C ASP A 35 -4.31 -0.36 3.05
N ALA A 36 -4.60 -1.55 2.52
CA ALA A 36 -5.96 -1.91 2.09
C ALA A 36 -7.01 -1.78 3.22
N PRO A 37 -6.74 -2.17 4.48
CA PRO A 37 -7.64 -1.92 5.59
C PRO A 37 -7.99 -0.44 5.79
N ALA A 38 -7.02 0.47 5.73
CA ALA A 38 -7.26 1.90 5.88
C ALA A 38 -8.08 2.46 4.71
N ALA A 39 -7.75 2.10 3.47
CA ALA A 39 -8.51 2.49 2.28
C ALA A 39 -9.97 2.01 2.34
N ALA A 40 -10.18 0.75 2.72
CA ALA A 40 -11.51 0.17 2.88
C ALA A 40 -12.31 0.86 4.01
N LEU A 41 -11.66 1.25 5.11
CA LEU A 41 -12.29 2.01 6.19
C LEU A 41 -12.74 3.38 5.70
N ALA A 42 -11.89 4.13 4.99
CA ALA A 42 -12.24 5.43 4.42
C ALA A 42 -13.51 5.33 3.55
N ASN A 43 -13.55 4.32 2.68
CA ASN A 43 -14.71 4.06 1.83
C ASN A 43 -15.98 3.75 2.64
N ARG A 44 -15.90 2.88 3.65
CA ARG A 44 -17.06 2.55 4.50
C ARG A 44 -17.60 3.76 5.23
N LEU A 45 -16.72 4.66 5.71
CA LEU A 45 -17.12 5.88 6.41
C LEU A 45 -17.99 6.80 5.54
N VAL A 46 -17.69 6.93 4.26
CA VAL A 46 -18.46 7.74 3.31
C VAL A 46 -19.62 6.97 2.64
N GLY A 47 -19.84 5.71 2.98
CA GLY A 47 -20.91 4.86 2.43
C GLY A 47 -20.58 4.25 1.06
N ASN A 48 -19.33 4.22 0.64
CA ASN A 48 -18.87 3.53 -0.56
C ASN A 48 -18.74 2.02 -0.33
N ALA A 49 -18.67 1.24 -1.42
CA ALA A 49 -18.14 -0.12 -1.38
C ALA A 49 -16.67 -0.09 -0.91
N PRO A 50 -16.20 -1.09 -0.14
CA PRO A 50 -14.85 -1.10 0.42
C PRO A 50 -13.73 -1.00 -0.60
N ASP A 51 -13.99 -1.42 -1.83
CA ASP A 51 -13.07 -1.46 -2.95
C ASP A 51 -13.24 -0.29 -3.95
N ALA A 52 -14.05 0.72 -3.62
CA ALA A 52 -14.14 1.92 -4.44
C ALA A 52 -12.79 2.65 -4.51
N ALA A 53 -12.53 3.32 -5.63
CA ALA A 53 -11.28 4.04 -5.80
C ALA A 53 -11.17 5.26 -4.87
N VAL A 54 -10.03 5.39 -4.22
CA VAL A 54 -9.64 6.45 -3.28
C VAL A 54 -8.37 7.15 -3.76
N LEU A 55 -8.00 8.26 -3.15
CA LEU A 55 -6.65 8.80 -3.29
C LEU A 55 -5.76 8.26 -2.18
N GLU A 56 -4.67 7.61 -2.56
CA GLU A 56 -3.56 7.28 -1.68
C GLU A 56 -2.56 8.43 -1.70
N VAL A 57 -2.23 8.94 -0.50
CA VAL A 57 -1.43 10.15 -0.30
C VAL A 57 -0.20 9.80 0.52
N VAL A 58 0.96 9.83 -0.11
CA VAL A 58 2.25 9.55 0.55
C VAL A 58 2.76 10.81 1.23
N LEU A 59 3.01 10.72 2.55
CA LEU A 59 3.54 11.80 3.40
C LEU A 59 2.71 13.11 3.38
N GLY A 60 1.42 13.03 3.03
CA GLY A 60 0.52 14.19 3.07
C GLY A 60 0.77 15.24 1.96
N GLY A 61 0.46 16.49 2.24
CA GLY A 61 0.62 17.61 1.31
C GLY A 61 -0.49 17.75 0.27
N LEU A 62 -1.53 16.91 0.30
CA LEU A 62 -2.67 17.01 -0.62
C LEU A 62 -3.62 18.14 -0.20
N GLU A 63 -3.97 19.00 -1.14
CA GLU A 63 -5.08 19.93 -1.01
C GLU A 63 -6.03 19.78 -2.19
N VAL A 64 -7.31 19.62 -1.89
CA VAL A 64 -8.37 19.44 -2.90
C VAL A 64 -9.52 20.37 -2.63
N ARG A 65 -10.24 20.79 -3.68
CA ARG A 65 -11.47 21.60 -3.60
C ARG A 65 -12.61 20.87 -4.27
N ALA A 66 -13.74 20.77 -3.55
CA ALA A 66 -14.95 20.15 -4.09
C ALA A 66 -15.72 21.14 -4.99
N GLU A 67 -16.11 20.75 -6.19
CA GLU A 67 -16.97 21.54 -7.07
C GLU A 67 -18.41 21.59 -6.54
N ALA A 68 -18.90 20.46 -6.03
CA ALA A 68 -20.18 20.34 -5.33
C ALA A 68 -19.99 19.69 -3.97
N GLY A 69 -20.90 19.97 -3.03
CA GLY A 69 -20.82 19.40 -1.68
C GLY A 69 -20.77 17.87 -1.70
N CYS A 70 -19.91 17.27 -0.89
CA CYS A 70 -19.72 15.83 -0.81
C CYS A 70 -19.25 15.39 0.58
N TRP A 71 -19.52 14.13 0.91
CA TRP A 71 -18.93 13.51 2.09
C TRP A 71 -17.53 13.00 1.78
N VAL A 72 -16.61 13.24 2.71
CA VAL A 72 -15.21 12.82 2.62
C VAL A 72 -14.78 12.11 3.90
N ALA A 73 -13.83 11.21 3.82
CA ALA A 73 -13.19 10.61 4.98
C ALA A 73 -11.70 10.45 4.71
N VAL A 74 -10.88 10.70 5.73
CA VAL A 74 -9.43 10.49 5.66
C VAL A 74 -9.02 9.48 6.72
N THR A 75 -8.25 8.47 6.32
CA THR A 75 -7.72 7.39 7.17
C THR A 75 -6.24 7.18 6.91
N GLY A 76 -5.62 6.22 7.61
CA GLY A 76 -4.20 5.90 7.46
C GLY A 76 -3.28 6.83 8.24
N ALA A 77 -2.14 7.18 7.66
CA ALA A 77 -1.07 7.92 8.34
C ALA A 77 -1.54 9.16 9.11
N GLY A 78 -1.13 9.25 10.37
CA GLY A 78 -1.26 10.45 11.21
C GLY A 78 -2.65 10.83 11.66
N ARG A 79 -3.69 10.05 11.35
CA ARG A 79 -5.05 10.36 11.81
C ARG A 79 -5.59 9.33 12.80
N ALA A 80 -5.99 9.83 13.97
CA ALA A 80 -7.04 9.15 14.72
C ALA A 80 -8.30 9.18 13.85
N TYR A 81 -9.02 8.06 13.76
CA TYR A 81 -10.21 7.91 12.93
C TYR A 81 -11.26 8.95 13.31
N ALA A 82 -11.35 10.04 12.56
CA ALA A 82 -12.49 10.93 12.55
C ALA A 82 -13.48 10.37 11.53
N GLY A 83 -14.78 10.38 11.82
CA GLY A 83 -15.81 9.91 10.90
C GLY A 83 -15.80 10.62 9.55
N ALA A 84 -16.84 10.40 8.74
CA ALA A 84 -17.02 11.19 7.53
C ALA A 84 -17.36 12.65 7.87
N GLU A 85 -16.78 13.57 7.09
CA GLU A 85 -17.01 15.02 7.19
C GLU A 85 -17.72 15.51 5.92
N TRP A 86 -18.61 16.50 6.08
CA TRP A 86 -19.22 17.17 4.94
C TRP A 86 -18.31 18.27 4.43
N LEU A 87 -17.87 18.16 3.17
CA LEU A 87 -17.12 19.20 2.48
C LEU A 87 -18.09 20.00 1.60
N PRO A 88 -18.39 21.27 1.93
CA PRO A 88 -19.30 22.10 1.14
C PRO A 88 -18.77 22.37 -0.28
N ALA A 89 -19.68 22.76 -1.19
CA ALA A 89 -19.30 23.22 -2.52
C ALA A 89 -18.33 24.39 -2.45
N GLY A 90 -17.25 24.34 -3.22
CA GLY A 90 -16.19 25.35 -3.23
C GLY A 90 -15.22 25.30 -2.06
N ALA A 91 -15.50 24.52 -1.02
CA ALA A 91 -14.60 24.35 0.12
C ALA A 91 -13.39 23.48 -0.23
N SER A 92 -12.29 23.74 0.45
CA SER A 92 -11.06 22.96 0.33
C SER A 92 -10.82 22.06 1.54
N LEU A 93 -10.28 20.88 1.29
CA LEU A 93 -9.75 19.95 2.29
C LEU A 93 -8.24 19.86 2.11
N ARG A 94 -7.49 20.00 3.22
CA ARG A 94 -6.05 19.82 3.24
C ARG A 94 -5.66 18.62 4.10
N ILE A 95 -4.83 17.72 3.55
CA ILE A 95 -4.18 16.63 4.28
C ILE A 95 -2.74 17.05 4.52
N GLY A 96 -2.44 17.43 5.76
CA GLY A 96 -1.09 17.85 6.18
C GLY A 96 -0.11 16.70 6.23
N ILE A 97 1.16 17.03 6.51
CA ILE A 97 2.21 16.02 6.72
C ILE A 97 1.90 15.24 8.00
N PRO A 98 1.78 13.91 7.95
CA PRO A 98 1.45 13.12 9.13
C PRO A 98 2.63 13.08 10.12
N ALA A 99 2.34 13.07 11.42
CA ALA A 99 3.38 12.90 12.45
C ALA A 99 3.95 11.47 12.45
N THR A 100 3.13 10.47 12.12
CA THR A 100 3.50 9.04 12.04
C THR A 100 2.89 8.40 10.81
N GLY A 101 3.47 7.29 10.36
CA GLY A 101 3.02 6.58 9.17
C GLY A 101 3.41 7.29 7.87
N VAL A 102 3.06 6.71 6.75
CA VAL A 102 3.43 7.17 5.39
C VAL A 102 2.20 7.39 4.52
N CYS A 103 1.32 6.39 4.41
CA CYS A 103 0.19 6.40 3.48
C CYS A 103 -1.12 6.84 4.15
N GLY A 104 -1.66 7.98 3.73
CA GLY A 104 -3.03 8.41 4.03
C GLY A 104 -3.97 8.09 2.87
N TYR A 105 -5.27 7.98 3.16
CA TYR A 105 -6.31 7.67 2.17
C TYR A 105 -7.44 8.67 2.26
N LEU A 106 -7.77 9.31 1.14
CA LEU A 106 -8.95 10.17 1.01
C LEU A 106 -10.01 9.43 0.20
N ALA A 107 -11.11 9.08 0.86
CA ALA A 107 -12.33 8.63 0.20
C ALA A 107 -13.32 9.77 0.05
N ILE A 108 -14.09 9.75 -1.05
CA ILE A 108 -15.16 10.69 -1.36
C ILE A 108 -16.39 9.86 -1.66
N ALA A 109 -17.56 10.28 -1.14
CA ALA A 109 -18.82 9.60 -1.45
C ALA A 109 -19.06 9.52 -2.96
N GLY A 110 -19.19 8.30 -3.48
CA GLY A 110 -19.27 8.01 -4.91
C GLY A 110 -17.94 7.51 -5.51
N GLY A 111 -16.82 7.63 -4.78
CA GLY A 111 -15.48 7.21 -5.23
C GLY A 111 -14.89 8.07 -6.34
N ILE A 112 -13.62 7.89 -6.62
CA ILE A 112 -12.94 8.51 -7.78
C ILE A 112 -13.33 7.75 -9.03
N ALA A 113 -13.99 8.43 -9.99
CA ALA A 113 -14.63 7.81 -11.15
C ALA A 113 -13.80 7.93 -12.45
N VAL A 114 -12.47 7.90 -12.33
CA VAL A 114 -11.59 7.80 -13.50
C VAL A 114 -11.84 6.49 -14.26
N PRO A 115 -11.62 6.44 -15.58
CA PRO A 115 -11.78 5.21 -16.36
C PRO A 115 -10.90 4.08 -15.81
N PRO A 116 -11.42 2.85 -15.68
CA PRO A 116 -10.62 1.71 -15.27
C PRO A 116 -9.70 1.25 -16.41
N VAL A 117 -8.52 0.75 -16.06
CA VAL A 117 -7.59 0.09 -16.97
C VAL A 117 -7.42 -1.36 -16.49
N LEU A 118 -7.68 -2.32 -17.36
CA LEU A 118 -7.67 -3.75 -17.03
C LEU A 118 -8.52 -4.07 -15.79
N GLY A 119 -9.70 -3.47 -15.69
CA GLY A 119 -10.67 -3.71 -14.62
C GLY A 119 -10.39 -2.98 -13.29
N SER A 120 -9.33 -2.18 -13.17
CA SER A 120 -8.96 -1.44 -11.95
C SER A 120 -8.68 0.04 -12.24
N ARG A 121 -8.93 0.89 -11.24
CA ARG A 121 -8.56 2.31 -11.23
C ARG A 121 -7.25 2.56 -10.47
N SER A 122 -6.53 1.51 -10.12
CA SER A 122 -5.24 1.67 -9.43
C SER A 122 -4.14 2.10 -10.39
N THR A 123 -3.34 3.04 -9.94
CA THR A 123 -2.06 3.40 -10.56
C THR A 123 -1.00 2.37 -10.13
N ASP A 124 -0.34 1.75 -11.09
CA ASP A 124 0.89 0.98 -10.89
C ASP A 124 2.08 1.92 -11.14
N THR A 125 2.97 2.06 -10.16
CA THR A 125 4.12 2.97 -10.25
C THR A 125 5.37 2.32 -10.85
N LEU A 126 5.35 1.02 -11.14
CA LEU A 126 6.45 0.33 -11.83
C LEU A 126 6.34 0.51 -13.34
N ALA A 127 5.19 0.13 -13.91
CA ALA A 127 4.96 0.17 -15.36
C ALA A 127 4.02 1.32 -15.80
N TRP A 128 3.53 2.11 -14.85
CA TRP A 128 2.59 3.22 -15.08
C TRP A 128 1.29 2.79 -15.77
N ILE A 129 0.82 1.59 -15.44
CA ILE A 129 -0.47 1.08 -15.90
C ILE A 129 -1.58 1.64 -14.99
N GLY A 130 -2.62 2.20 -15.60
CA GLY A 130 -3.73 2.83 -14.88
C GLY A 130 -3.74 4.34 -15.02
N PRO A 131 -4.47 5.06 -14.15
CA PRO A 131 -4.48 6.52 -14.13
C PRO A 131 -3.08 7.08 -13.89
N ALA A 132 -2.76 8.22 -14.48
CA ALA A 132 -1.54 8.95 -14.17
C ALA A 132 -1.49 9.33 -12.68
N ARG A 133 -0.28 9.61 -12.17
CA ARG A 133 -0.14 10.22 -10.84
C ARG A 133 -0.95 11.52 -10.79
N VAL A 134 -1.51 11.79 -9.63
CA VAL A 134 -2.31 13.01 -9.43
C VAL A 134 -1.36 14.18 -9.18
N GLU A 135 -1.53 15.24 -9.95
CA GLU A 135 -0.71 16.45 -9.87
C GLU A 135 -1.58 17.69 -9.62
N PRO A 136 -0.98 18.80 -9.14
CA PRO A 136 -1.68 20.07 -9.02
C PRO A 136 -2.30 20.49 -10.35
N GLY A 137 -3.55 20.99 -10.31
CA GLY A 137 -4.33 21.32 -11.50
C GLY A 137 -5.16 20.17 -12.06
N ALA A 138 -4.96 18.92 -11.60
CA ALA A 138 -5.82 17.81 -12.00
C ALA A 138 -7.28 18.02 -11.56
N VAL A 139 -8.21 17.56 -12.40
CA VAL A 139 -9.65 17.55 -12.11
C VAL A 139 -10.14 16.11 -12.16
N LEU A 140 -10.48 15.59 -11.01
CA LEU A 140 -10.88 14.19 -10.85
C LEU A 140 -12.40 14.06 -10.85
N PRO A 141 -12.99 13.21 -11.69
CA PRO A 141 -14.42 12.94 -11.66
C PRO A 141 -14.79 12.16 -10.40
N VAL A 142 -15.89 12.52 -9.77
CA VAL A 142 -16.46 11.83 -8.61
C VAL A 142 -17.73 11.12 -9.05
N GLY A 143 -17.88 9.86 -8.68
CA GLY A 143 -19.02 9.04 -9.00
C GLY A 143 -20.30 9.46 -8.24
N LYS A 144 -21.42 8.80 -8.55
CA LYS A 144 -22.66 8.97 -7.80
C LYS A 144 -22.55 8.25 -6.46
N PRO A 145 -22.88 8.91 -5.33
CA PRO A 145 -22.98 8.23 -4.05
C PRO A 145 -24.03 7.12 -4.09
N ASN A 146 -23.64 5.91 -3.66
CA ASN A 146 -24.54 4.74 -3.61
C ASN A 146 -25.06 4.46 -2.18
N GLY A 147 -24.49 5.11 -1.18
CA GLY A 147 -24.82 4.93 0.23
C GLY A 147 -24.80 6.25 0.99
N ARG A 148 -25.18 6.17 2.26
CA ARG A 148 -25.05 7.29 3.20
C ARG A 148 -23.83 7.07 4.08
N PRO A 149 -23.17 8.15 4.53
CA PRO A 149 -22.13 8.05 5.54
C PRO A 149 -22.65 7.27 6.74
N ARG A 150 -21.83 6.41 7.28
CA ARG A 150 -22.18 5.63 8.47
C ARG A 150 -21.37 6.15 9.64
N ALA A 151 -22.05 6.49 10.74
CA ALA A 151 -21.40 6.51 12.04
C ALA A 151 -21.05 5.04 12.34
N LEU A 152 -19.81 4.68 12.16
CA LEU A 152 -19.34 3.35 12.53
C LEU A 152 -18.73 3.46 13.91
N ASP A 153 -18.94 2.42 14.74
CA ASP A 153 -18.02 2.17 15.83
C ASP A 153 -16.62 2.09 15.23
N THR A 154 -15.80 3.07 15.54
CA THR A 154 -14.49 3.20 14.94
C THR A 154 -13.66 1.99 15.36
N PRO A 155 -13.22 1.14 14.43
CA PRO A 155 -12.39 0.01 14.79
C PRO A 155 -11.13 0.53 15.47
N ARG A 156 -10.67 -0.17 16.51
CA ARG A 156 -9.38 0.17 17.12
C ARG A 156 -8.31 0.09 16.02
N PRO A 157 -7.40 1.10 15.96
CA PRO A 157 -6.27 1.01 15.04
C PRO A 157 -5.56 -0.32 15.25
N PRO A 158 -5.22 -1.06 14.21
CA PRO A 158 -4.41 -2.25 14.37
C PRO A 158 -3.09 -1.84 15.04
N ARG A 159 -2.62 -2.65 15.97
CA ARG A 159 -1.33 -2.40 16.64
C ARG A 159 -0.22 -2.94 15.77
N PRO A 160 0.78 -2.12 15.40
CA PRO A 160 1.95 -2.62 14.71
C PRO A 160 2.71 -3.60 15.60
N GLY A 161 3.34 -4.58 14.97
CA GLY A 161 4.14 -5.60 15.64
C GLY A 161 5.13 -6.21 14.66
N PRO A 162 5.88 -7.24 15.05
CA PRO A 162 6.73 -7.96 14.10
C PRO A 162 5.92 -8.50 12.93
N LEU A 163 6.46 -8.35 11.72
CA LEU A 163 5.86 -8.93 10.51
C LEU A 163 5.94 -10.46 10.59
N ARG A 164 4.80 -11.13 10.61
CA ARG A 164 4.75 -12.59 10.58
C ARG A 164 5.16 -13.08 9.20
N VAL A 165 6.01 -14.10 9.15
CA VAL A 165 6.50 -14.67 7.89
C VAL A 165 6.31 -16.17 7.84
N HIS A 166 5.97 -16.65 6.65
CA HIS A 166 5.95 -18.07 6.27
C HIS A 166 7.24 -18.39 5.52
N VAL A 167 7.67 -19.66 5.59
CA VAL A 167 8.83 -20.13 4.81
C VAL A 167 8.58 -19.94 3.32
N GLY A 168 9.50 -19.31 2.62
CA GLY A 168 9.42 -19.08 1.19
C GLY A 168 9.83 -20.30 0.34
N PRO A 169 9.51 -20.27 -0.96
CA PRO A 169 9.74 -21.40 -1.85
C PRO A 169 11.22 -21.67 -2.15
N ARG A 170 12.10 -20.72 -1.84
CA ARG A 170 13.54 -20.81 -2.10
C ARG A 170 14.40 -20.72 -0.83
N ALA A 171 13.84 -21.12 0.31
CA ALA A 171 14.58 -21.19 1.56
C ALA A 171 15.82 -22.11 1.48
N ASP A 172 15.78 -23.13 0.61
CA ASP A 172 16.91 -24.03 0.32
C ASP A 172 18.13 -23.36 -0.34
N TRP A 173 17.98 -22.12 -0.79
CA TRP A 173 19.08 -21.30 -1.33
C TRP A 173 19.92 -20.62 -0.27
N PHE A 174 19.49 -20.69 0.98
CA PHE A 174 20.12 -20.00 2.10
C PHE A 174 20.72 -20.98 3.11
N ALA A 175 21.52 -20.47 4.02
CA ALA A 175 21.99 -21.21 5.18
C ALA A 175 20.77 -21.69 6.01
N ASP A 176 20.91 -22.81 6.71
CA ASP A 176 19.81 -23.46 7.43
C ASP A 176 19.19 -22.54 8.51
N ASP A 177 20.00 -21.64 9.06
CA ASP A 177 19.60 -20.66 10.07
C ASP A 177 19.12 -19.30 9.49
N ALA A 178 19.06 -19.15 8.17
CA ALA A 178 18.75 -17.84 7.53
C ALA A 178 17.39 -17.28 7.96
N LEU A 179 16.35 -18.12 8.05
CA LEU A 179 15.03 -17.68 8.51
C LEU A 179 15.04 -17.28 10.00
N GLU A 180 15.82 -18.00 10.82
CA GLU A 180 16.00 -17.67 12.23
C GLU A 180 16.73 -16.34 12.39
N ARG A 181 17.78 -16.11 11.61
CA ARG A 181 18.51 -14.83 11.54
C ARG A 181 17.61 -13.67 11.11
N LEU A 182 16.77 -13.87 10.07
CA LEU A 182 15.78 -12.89 9.66
C LEU A 182 14.86 -12.49 10.82
N CYS A 183 14.43 -13.45 11.63
CA CYS A 183 13.52 -13.21 12.75
C CYS A 183 14.23 -12.71 14.03
N ALA A 184 15.51 -13.02 14.21
CA ALA A 184 16.26 -12.66 15.42
C ALA A 184 16.79 -11.23 15.40
N THR A 185 17.00 -10.65 14.19
CA THR A 185 17.69 -9.39 14.01
C THR A 185 16.73 -8.33 13.49
N PRO A 186 16.76 -7.10 14.04
CA PRO A 186 16.03 -5.99 13.47
C PRO A 186 16.68 -5.51 12.17
N TYR A 187 15.84 -5.05 11.25
CA TYR A 187 16.25 -4.34 10.04
C TYR A 187 15.73 -2.91 10.12
N VAL A 188 16.30 -2.01 9.31
CA VAL A 188 15.88 -0.61 9.23
C VAL A 188 15.34 -0.34 7.83
N VAL A 189 14.26 0.42 7.73
CA VAL A 189 13.67 0.81 6.43
C VAL A 189 14.62 1.75 5.70
N ALA A 190 15.03 1.38 4.50
CA ALA A 190 15.90 2.18 3.64
C ALA A 190 15.14 3.35 2.99
N ALA A 191 15.86 4.42 2.67
CA ALA A 191 15.29 5.67 2.13
C ALA A 191 14.67 5.52 0.73
N ASP A 192 15.10 4.53 -0.03
CA ASP A 192 14.61 4.23 -1.39
C ASP A 192 13.42 3.25 -1.43
N SER A 193 12.83 2.98 -0.26
CA SER A 193 11.57 2.23 -0.15
C SER A 193 10.43 2.94 -0.87
N ASN A 194 9.58 2.16 -1.56
CA ASN A 194 8.48 2.68 -2.35
C ASN A 194 7.34 1.65 -2.49
N ARG A 195 6.38 1.89 -3.38
CA ARG A 195 5.25 0.98 -3.62
C ARG A 195 5.63 -0.37 -4.25
N ILE A 196 6.84 -0.48 -4.83
CA ILE A 196 7.34 -1.72 -5.42
C ILE A 196 7.88 -2.65 -4.34
N GLY A 197 8.61 -2.10 -3.36
CA GLY A 197 9.20 -2.86 -2.29
C GLY A 197 9.67 -2.03 -1.11
N LEU A 198 9.47 -2.57 0.08
CA LEU A 198 10.09 -2.09 1.31
C LEU A 198 11.52 -2.60 1.33
N ARG A 199 12.47 -1.73 1.04
CA ARG A 199 13.90 -2.02 1.09
C ARG A 199 14.39 -1.90 2.52
N LEU A 200 15.28 -2.78 2.91
CA LEU A 200 15.76 -2.84 4.27
C LEU A 200 17.28 -2.66 4.30
N ASP A 201 17.76 -2.05 5.36
CA ASP A 201 19.17 -2.02 5.73
C ASP A 201 19.37 -2.90 6.96
N GLY A 202 20.44 -3.69 6.99
CA GLY A 202 20.72 -4.60 8.09
C GLY A 202 21.69 -5.71 7.75
N PRO A 203 21.82 -6.72 8.59
CA PRO A 203 22.72 -7.84 8.36
C PRO A 203 22.36 -8.62 7.12
N ALA A 204 23.36 -8.96 6.33
CA ALA A 204 23.18 -9.81 5.17
C ALA A 204 22.83 -11.25 5.56
N LEU A 205 21.87 -11.81 4.87
CA LEU A 205 21.50 -13.23 4.95
C LEU A 205 22.41 -14.04 4.02
N VAL A 206 23.02 -15.08 4.57
CA VAL A 206 24.00 -15.89 3.84
C VAL A 206 23.29 -16.79 2.83
N ARG A 207 23.63 -16.64 1.56
CA ARG A 207 23.20 -17.53 0.48
C ARG A 207 24.14 -18.73 0.42
N ARG A 208 23.56 -19.92 0.28
CA ARG A 208 24.28 -21.19 0.12
C ARG A 208 24.60 -21.48 -1.34
N ARG A 209 23.78 -20.92 -2.25
CA ARG A 209 23.95 -21.05 -3.71
C ARG A 209 24.24 -19.69 -4.33
N GLU A 210 25.21 -19.66 -5.23
CA GLU A 210 25.53 -18.48 -6.02
C GLU A 210 24.72 -18.43 -7.31
N GLY A 211 24.68 -17.25 -7.94
CA GLY A 211 23.99 -17.01 -9.21
C GLY A 211 22.56 -16.52 -9.04
N GLU A 212 21.83 -16.51 -10.15
CA GLU A 212 20.44 -16.12 -10.25
C GLU A 212 19.57 -17.32 -10.62
N LEU A 213 18.32 -17.27 -10.18
CA LEU A 213 17.29 -18.22 -10.61
C LEU A 213 16.79 -17.84 -12.01
N PRO A 214 16.34 -18.80 -12.81
CA PRO A 214 15.38 -18.49 -13.86
C PRO A 214 14.22 -17.67 -13.27
N SER A 215 13.71 -16.70 -14.03
CA SER A 215 12.62 -15.85 -13.53
C SER A 215 11.45 -16.70 -13.07
N GLU A 216 11.00 -16.47 -11.83
CA GLU A 216 9.87 -17.15 -11.20
C GLU A 216 8.75 -16.15 -10.88
N GLY A 217 7.52 -16.65 -10.72
CA GLY A 217 6.40 -15.84 -10.29
C GLY A 217 6.64 -15.26 -8.89
N MET A 218 6.41 -13.96 -8.73
CA MET A 218 6.53 -13.26 -7.46
C MET A 218 5.15 -12.98 -6.87
N VAL A 219 5.08 -12.93 -5.55
CA VAL A 219 3.84 -12.64 -4.82
C VAL A 219 4.03 -11.42 -3.92
N LEU A 220 2.91 -10.74 -3.64
CA LEU A 220 2.86 -9.68 -2.63
C LEU A 220 3.37 -10.22 -1.28
N GLY A 221 4.22 -9.46 -0.61
CA GLY A 221 4.83 -9.87 0.66
C GLY A 221 6.04 -10.80 0.52
N ALA A 222 6.49 -11.16 -0.69
CA ALA A 222 7.70 -11.93 -0.87
C ALA A 222 8.92 -11.22 -0.28
N VAL A 223 9.64 -11.88 0.61
CA VAL A 223 10.91 -11.43 1.18
C VAL A 223 12.01 -11.98 0.27
N GLN A 224 12.34 -11.19 -0.74
CA GLN A 224 13.37 -11.53 -1.73
C GLN A 224 14.74 -11.08 -1.24
N VAL A 225 15.77 -11.88 -1.48
CA VAL A 225 17.14 -11.58 -1.05
C VAL A 225 18.06 -11.54 -2.27
N PRO A 226 18.45 -10.34 -2.73
CA PRO A 226 19.39 -10.15 -3.83
C PRO A 226 20.81 -10.57 -3.43
N PRO A 227 21.80 -10.50 -4.35
CA PRO A 227 23.20 -10.88 -4.05
C PRO A 227 23.84 -10.12 -2.89
N SER A 228 23.37 -8.90 -2.57
CA SER A 228 23.81 -8.15 -1.39
C SER A 228 23.51 -8.86 -0.06
N GLY A 229 22.57 -9.82 -0.06
CA GLY A 229 22.11 -10.51 1.14
C GLY A 229 21.08 -9.72 1.95
N VAL A 230 20.78 -8.47 1.60
CA VAL A 230 19.84 -7.64 2.35
C VAL A 230 18.42 -7.81 1.80
N PRO A 231 17.41 -8.14 2.64
CA PRO A 231 16.08 -8.47 2.15
C PRO A 231 15.30 -7.26 1.65
N ILE A 232 14.40 -7.53 0.69
CA ILE A 232 13.38 -6.60 0.19
C ILE A 232 12.03 -7.28 0.35
N VAL A 233 11.05 -6.60 0.96
CA VAL A 233 9.66 -7.08 1.02
C VAL A 233 8.89 -6.51 -0.16
N PHE A 234 8.40 -7.35 -1.07
CA PHE A 234 7.63 -6.91 -2.22
C PHE A 234 6.25 -6.38 -1.83
N LEU A 235 5.91 -5.21 -2.38
CA LEU A 235 4.66 -4.51 -2.12
C LEU A 235 3.73 -4.52 -3.35
N ALA A 236 2.69 -3.70 -3.37
CA ALA A 236 1.59 -3.79 -4.34
C ALA A 236 2.02 -3.66 -5.81
N ASP A 237 3.04 -2.86 -6.09
CA ASP A 237 3.53 -2.62 -7.46
C ASP A 237 4.76 -3.48 -7.81
N HIS A 238 5.00 -4.57 -7.07
CA HIS A 238 6.13 -5.47 -7.35
C HIS A 238 6.03 -6.07 -8.76
N PRO A 239 7.17 -6.37 -9.40
CA PRO A 239 7.16 -7.06 -10.69
C PRO A 239 6.53 -8.45 -10.54
N PRO A 240 5.72 -8.92 -11.51
CA PRO A 240 5.10 -10.24 -11.47
C PRO A 240 6.09 -11.41 -11.47
N THR A 241 7.32 -11.17 -11.90
CA THR A 241 8.39 -12.18 -11.94
C THR A 241 9.71 -11.59 -11.43
N GLY A 242 10.61 -12.46 -10.93
CA GLY A 242 11.94 -12.08 -10.47
C GLY A 242 12.90 -13.26 -10.45
N GLY A 243 14.19 -12.98 -10.44
CA GLY A 243 15.27 -13.99 -10.52
C GLY A 243 16.08 -14.16 -9.22
N TYR A 244 15.70 -13.48 -8.13
CA TYR A 244 16.37 -13.67 -6.83
C TYR A 244 15.54 -14.54 -5.89
N PRO A 245 16.19 -15.37 -5.05
CA PRO A 245 15.49 -16.31 -4.19
C PRO A 245 14.61 -15.61 -3.14
N VAL A 246 13.42 -16.16 -2.94
CA VAL A 246 12.46 -15.73 -1.90
C VAL A 246 12.64 -16.61 -0.67
N LEU A 247 13.19 -16.06 0.42
CA LEU A 247 13.41 -16.76 1.69
C LEU A 247 12.11 -16.96 2.46
N ALA A 248 11.24 -15.97 2.46
CA ALA A 248 10.01 -15.95 3.25
C ALA A 248 8.91 -15.17 2.53
N VAL A 249 7.67 -15.26 3.04
CA VAL A 249 6.54 -14.45 2.58
C VAL A 249 5.85 -13.87 3.82
N VAL A 250 5.64 -12.56 3.83
CA VAL A 250 4.92 -11.85 4.91
C VAL A 250 3.44 -12.24 4.88
N ASP A 251 2.87 -12.50 6.06
CA ASP A 251 1.44 -12.77 6.22
C ASP A 251 0.60 -11.59 5.70
N GLU A 252 -0.43 -11.86 4.90
CA GLU A 252 -1.25 -10.82 4.28
C GLU A 252 -1.87 -9.85 5.30
N ALA A 253 -2.20 -10.34 6.48
CA ALA A 253 -2.77 -9.54 7.57
C ALA A 253 -1.78 -8.50 8.16
N ASP A 254 -0.47 -8.63 7.89
CA ASP A 254 0.55 -7.72 8.39
C ASP A 254 1.07 -6.73 7.33
N LEU A 255 0.74 -6.94 6.05
CA LEU A 255 1.26 -6.14 4.93
C LEU A 255 0.92 -4.64 5.02
N TRP A 256 -0.20 -4.28 5.64
CA TRP A 256 -0.57 -2.89 5.86
C TRP A 256 0.50 -2.10 6.65
N GLN A 257 1.26 -2.78 7.52
CA GLN A 257 2.33 -2.16 8.31
C GLN A 257 3.43 -1.64 7.40
N CYS A 258 3.76 -2.38 6.32
CA CYS A 258 4.78 -1.96 5.36
C CYS A 258 4.43 -0.64 4.66
N ALA A 259 3.13 -0.32 4.56
CA ALA A 259 2.65 0.95 4.00
C ALA A 259 2.81 2.14 4.94
N GLN A 260 3.10 1.88 6.22
CA GLN A 260 3.15 2.91 7.25
C GLN A 260 4.55 3.12 7.84
N LEU A 261 5.49 2.25 7.51
CA LEU A 261 6.86 2.34 7.98
C LEU A 261 7.64 3.43 7.24
N ARG A 262 8.32 4.30 7.99
CA ARG A 262 9.15 5.38 7.47
C ARG A 262 10.61 4.94 7.30
N PRO A 263 11.35 5.57 6.37
CA PRO A 263 12.80 5.44 6.35
C PRO A 263 13.41 5.69 7.72
N GLY A 264 14.32 4.83 8.15
CA GLY A 264 14.96 4.86 9.46
C GLY A 264 14.19 4.15 10.58
N GLU A 265 12.93 3.73 10.37
CA GLU A 265 12.19 2.95 11.36
C GLU A 265 12.61 1.47 11.35
N GLU A 266 12.54 0.85 12.52
CA GLU A 266 12.91 -0.55 12.73
C GLU A 266 11.80 -1.49 12.27
N VAL A 267 12.19 -2.57 11.59
CA VAL A 267 11.34 -3.68 11.17
C VAL A 267 11.84 -4.96 11.82
N ARG A 268 10.93 -5.71 12.43
CA ARG A 268 11.20 -7.05 12.96
C ARG A 268 10.32 -8.07 12.26
N PHE A 269 10.86 -9.25 12.10
CA PHE A 269 10.11 -10.39 11.59
C PHE A 269 9.89 -11.43 12.69
N THR A 270 8.82 -12.20 12.57
CA THR A 270 8.56 -13.34 13.44
C THR A 270 8.00 -14.49 12.62
N ARG A 271 8.33 -15.70 12.99
CA ARG A 271 7.81 -16.87 12.30
C ARG A 271 6.31 -17.00 12.56
N SER A 272 5.52 -17.13 11.50
CA SER A 272 4.08 -17.41 11.66
C SER A 272 3.88 -18.77 12.31
N PRO A 273 2.98 -18.93 13.31
CA PRO A 273 2.66 -20.23 13.86
C PRO A 273 2.20 -21.16 12.74
N ARG A 274 2.73 -22.40 12.71
CA ARG A 274 2.24 -23.42 11.79
C ARG A 274 0.78 -23.70 12.14
N GLY A 275 -0.18 -23.39 11.23
CA GLY A 275 -1.53 -23.87 11.37
C GLY A 275 -2.68 -22.88 11.37
N ALA A 276 -2.49 -21.59 11.07
CA ALA A 276 -3.62 -20.73 10.73
C ALA A 276 -3.89 -20.86 9.21
N ARG A 277 -4.75 -21.81 8.84
CA ARG A 277 -5.42 -21.88 7.53
C ARG A 277 -6.76 -21.17 7.63
#